data_8736e49a4aff9bcfde1bb6264c52cd15
#
_entry.id   8736e49a4aff9bcfde1bb6264c52cd15
#
_cell.length_a   1.000
_cell.length_b   1.000
_cell.length_c   1.000
_cell.angle_alpha   90.00
_cell.angle_beta   90.00
_cell.angle_gamma   90.00
#
_symmetry.space_group_name_H-M   'P 1'
#
loop_
_entity.id
_entity.type
_entity.pdbx_description
1 polymer ?
#
loop_
_entity_poly.entity_id
_entity_poly.type
_entity_poly.pdbx_seq_one_letter_code
_entity_poly.pdbx_strand_id
1 'polypeptide(L)'
;MQHYGSVSWAKVVTMAKTGIANAFRIIPIRPEDHELLGFQFGDAFYYNVCLVMGSSSSCAIFETFSSAIQWIAQVKLQIPHMVHILDDCLLLAKSYDDCQKALSTFLQFCDEVGIPIKAEKTEYPAQVMTFMGLELDSVEMEARLPNDKLYKLRRLLQQYTKRRKVKLVELQSLLGLLNFCCSVVLPGRSFMRRLSDLTKNVKKPHHRISLTAESRRDIQAWLLFISHFNGKKLLLDFKRVTDKTLHLFTDAAGALGYGAIYSSHWFFGSWPSHLVHHQITFKELFPMVLSLEIWGPQLMNKCIILHSDNEAVVYIINKQSSKDKYIMVLVRRLVLACMKNNILVRAAHIPGKANTLPDLLSRLQIDKIRALSTAMDDMPSVVPEHLLEI
;
A
#
# COMPACT_ATOMS: atom_id res chain seq x y z
N MET A 1 17.01 -11.12 -6.00
CA MET A 1 16.75 -10.45 -4.70
C MET A 1 18.09 -10.03 -4.11
N GLN A 2 18.51 -8.80 -4.34
CA GLN A 2 19.73 -8.27 -3.74
C GLN A 2 19.43 -7.84 -2.32
N HIS A 3 20.24 -8.30 -1.36
CA HIS A 3 20.21 -7.87 0.02
C HIS A 3 20.56 -6.38 0.10
N TYR A 4 19.56 -5.53 0.24
CA TYR A 4 19.77 -4.18 0.73
C TYR A 4 20.09 -4.29 2.21
N GLY A 5 21.35 -4.00 2.57
CA GLY A 5 21.80 -3.96 3.95
C GLY A 5 20.87 -3.06 4.78
N SER A 6 20.44 -3.56 5.94
CA SER A 6 19.59 -2.84 6.87
C SER A 6 20.33 -1.62 7.41
N VAL A 7 20.11 -0.44 6.82
CA VAL A 7 20.56 0.82 7.38
C VAL A 7 19.56 1.22 8.47
N SER A 8 20.00 1.27 9.70
CA SER A 8 19.21 1.80 10.82
C SER A 8 19.04 3.32 10.64
N TRP A 9 17.94 3.73 10.04
CA TRP A 9 17.57 5.14 9.84
C TRP A 9 16.90 5.67 11.12
N ALA A 10 17.70 5.93 12.16
CA ALA A 10 17.21 6.50 13.42
C ALA A 10 17.21 8.05 13.43
N LYS A 11 17.44 8.71 12.29
CA LYS A 11 17.56 10.19 12.22
C LYS A 11 16.94 10.70 10.92
N VAL A 12 16.46 11.95 10.99
CA VAL A 12 16.04 12.77 9.86
C VAL A 12 17.05 12.69 8.72
N VAL A 13 16.55 12.44 7.52
CA VAL A 13 17.35 12.30 6.30
C VAL A 13 17.14 13.51 5.41
N THR A 14 18.20 14.01 4.84
CA THR A 14 18.14 15.05 3.81
C THR A 14 18.14 14.41 2.43
N MET A 15 17.29 14.88 1.55
CA MET A 15 17.06 14.34 0.20
C MET A 15 17.36 15.37 -0.84
N ALA A 16 17.97 14.96 -1.96
CA ALA A 16 18.11 15.76 -3.17
C ALA A 16 17.67 14.91 -4.37
N LYS A 17 17.16 15.53 -5.41
CA LYS A 17 16.79 14.79 -6.63
C LYS A 17 17.27 15.50 -7.87
N THR A 18 17.42 14.72 -8.94
CA THR A 18 17.71 15.21 -10.28
C THR A 18 17.15 14.24 -11.31
N GLY A 19 17.18 14.59 -12.59
CA GLY A 19 16.69 13.72 -13.65
C GLY A 19 17.50 13.85 -14.92
N ILE A 20 17.71 12.72 -15.60
CA ILE A 20 18.39 12.66 -16.88
C ILE A 20 17.49 13.30 -17.96
N ALA A 21 18.05 14.22 -18.72
CA ALA A 21 17.34 14.85 -19.82
C ALA A 21 17.26 13.90 -21.02
N ASN A 22 16.19 14.00 -21.78
CA ASN A 22 15.97 13.20 -22.99
C ASN A 22 15.95 11.68 -22.81
N ALA A 23 16.16 11.16 -21.60
CA ALA A 23 16.06 9.75 -21.20
C ALA A 23 16.44 8.77 -22.32
N PHE A 24 15.49 8.06 -22.91
CA PHE A 24 15.74 7.05 -23.97
C PHE A 24 16.52 7.59 -25.18
N ARG A 25 16.39 8.90 -25.49
CA ARG A 25 17.02 9.51 -26.66
C ARG A 25 18.53 9.65 -26.57
N ILE A 26 19.12 9.44 -25.40
CA ILE A 26 20.59 9.44 -25.22
C ILE A 26 21.21 8.08 -25.57
N ILE A 27 20.42 7.04 -25.76
CA ILE A 27 20.91 5.69 -26.09
C ILE A 27 20.73 5.46 -27.59
N PRO A 28 21.83 5.37 -28.34
CA PRO A 28 21.76 5.12 -29.79
C PRO A 28 21.35 3.68 -30.10
N ILE A 29 20.75 3.50 -31.28
CA ILE A 29 20.42 2.20 -31.84
C ILE A 29 21.41 1.88 -32.94
N ARG A 30 21.74 0.60 -33.06
CA ARG A 30 22.64 0.15 -34.13
C ARG A 30 22.06 0.51 -35.49
N PRO A 31 22.89 0.97 -36.44
CA PRO A 31 22.45 1.32 -37.79
C PRO A 31 21.63 0.23 -38.49
N GLU A 32 22.01 -1.05 -38.28
CA GLU A 32 21.32 -2.21 -38.85
C GLU A 32 19.87 -2.38 -38.37
N ASP A 33 19.54 -1.82 -37.22
CA ASP A 33 18.18 -1.90 -36.61
C ASP A 33 17.34 -0.65 -36.88
N HIS A 34 17.85 0.39 -37.55
CA HIS A 34 17.12 1.65 -37.78
C HIS A 34 15.81 1.44 -38.56
N GLU A 35 15.82 0.55 -39.56
CA GLU A 35 14.65 0.26 -40.40
C GLU A 35 13.48 -0.32 -39.58
N LEU A 36 13.77 -1.03 -38.48
CA LEU A 36 12.76 -1.59 -37.58
C LEU A 36 11.97 -0.49 -36.82
N LEU A 37 12.52 0.73 -36.78
CA LEU A 37 11.94 1.87 -36.06
C LEU A 37 11.49 2.97 -37.03
N GLY A 38 11.11 2.56 -38.23
CA GLY A 38 10.56 3.42 -39.25
C GLY A 38 9.16 3.94 -38.89
N PHE A 39 8.87 5.17 -39.27
CA PHE A 39 7.56 5.77 -39.16
C PHE A 39 7.31 6.76 -40.29
N GLN A 40 6.05 6.98 -40.64
CA GLN A 40 5.64 7.97 -41.62
C GLN A 40 5.14 9.24 -40.90
N PHE A 41 5.59 10.40 -41.37
CA PHE A 41 5.08 11.70 -40.96
C PHE A 41 4.87 12.58 -42.19
N GLY A 42 3.62 12.94 -42.44
CA GLY A 42 3.23 13.53 -43.71
C GLY A 42 3.48 12.58 -44.88
N ASP A 43 4.13 13.06 -45.94
CA ASP A 43 4.45 12.29 -47.14
C ASP A 43 5.88 11.67 -47.08
N ALA A 44 6.60 11.83 -45.97
CA ALA A 44 7.96 11.35 -45.82
C ALA A 44 8.08 10.20 -44.81
N PHE A 45 9.06 9.34 -45.03
CA PHE A 45 9.42 8.24 -44.15
C PHE A 45 10.68 8.60 -43.35
N TYR A 46 10.64 8.28 -42.06
CA TYR A 46 11.71 8.54 -41.11
C TYR A 46 11.98 7.29 -40.30
N TYR A 47 13.14 7.22 -39.68
CA TYR A 47 13.45 6.20 -38.68
C TYR A 47 14.11 6.83 -37.44
N ASN A 48 13.93 6.19 -36.28
CA ASN A 48 14.57 6.63 -35.07
C ASN A 48 15.99 6.05 -34.97
N VAL A 49 16.94 6.90 -34.65
CA VAL A 49 18.37 6.52 -34.46
C VAL A 49 18.71 6.27 -32.98
N CYS A 50 17.76 6.53 -32.09
CA CYS A 50 17.88 6.33 -30.64
C CYS A 50 16.66 5.57 -30.11
N LEU A 51 16.73 5.05 -28.87
CA LEU A 51 15.62 4.38 -28.22
C LEU A 51 14.36 5.24 -28.24
N VAL A 52 13.23 4.59 -28.54
CA VAL A 52 11.93 5.25 -28.66
C VAL A 52 11.05 4.96 -27.45
N MET A 53 10.25 5.96 -27.05
CA MET A 53 9.18 5.75 -26.07
C MET A 53 8.09 4.88 -26.69
N GLY A 54 7.64 3.86 -25.92
CA GLY A 54 6.57 2.95 -26.36
C GLY A 54 7.04 1.63 -26.95
N SER A 55 8.33 1.45 -27.26
CA SER A 55 8.87 0.13 -27.55
C SER A 55 8.94 -0.73 -26.28
N SER A 56 8.60 -2.01 -26.41
CA SER A 56 8.55 -2.95 -25.28
C SER A 56 9.89 -3.16 -24.55
N SER A 57 11.01 -3.01 -25.26
CA SER A 57 12.36 -3.20 -24.72
C SER A 57 13.02 -1.91 -24.23
N SER A 58 12.57 -0.73 -24.65
CA SER A 58 13.23 0.54 -24.34
C SER A 58 13.38 0.80 -22.85
N CYS A 59 12.34 0.51 -22.03
CA CYS A 59 12.41 0.67 -20.59
C CYS A 59 13.47 -0.25 -19.96
N ALA A 60 13.55 -1.52 -20.38
CA ALA A 60 14.51 -2.47 -19.83
C ALA A 60 15.95 -2.09 -20.19
N ILE A 61 16.19 -1.63 -21.42
CA ILE A 61 17.52 -1.18 -21.87
C ILE A 61 17.94 0.06 -21.08
N PHE A 62 17.05 1.06 -20.98
CA PHE A 62 17.35 2.28 -20.25
C PHE A 62 17.54 2.02 -18.74
N GLU A 63 16.78 1.10 -18.14
CA GLU A 63 16.95 0.70 -16.74
C GLU A 63 18.34 0.06 -16.51
N THR A 64 18.86 -0.72 -17.48
CA THR A 64 20.22 -1.26 -17.40
C THR A 64 21.26 -0.13 -17.38
N PHE A 65 21.09 0.87 -18.23
CA PHE A 65 21.94 2.06 -18.26
C PHE A 65 21.88 2.83 -16.94
N SER A 66 20.67 3.12 -16.44
CA SER A 66 20.48 3.84 -15.17
C SER A 66 21.03 3.06 -13.97
N SER A 67 20.91 1.72 -14.00
CA SER A 67 21.51 0.85 -12.98
C SER A 67 23.04 0.92 -12.97
N ALA A 68 23.68 1.03 -14.15
CA ALA A 68 25.12 1.22 -14.25
C ALA A 68 25.54 2.58 -13.67
N ILE A 69 24.79 3.66 -13.95
CA ILE A 69 25.02 4.99 -13.37
C ILE A 69 24.89 4.94 -11.85
N GLN A 70 23.85 4.30 -11.32
CA GLN A 70 23.68 4.14 -9.87
C GLN A 70 24.85 3.37 -9.27
N TRP A 71 25.30 2.28 -9.90
CA TRP A 71 26.45 1.51 -9.43
C TRP A 71 27.72 2.38 -9.39
N ILE A 72 27.99 3.17 -10.43
CA ILE A 72 29.12 4.10 -10.46
C ILE A 72 29.01 5.11 -9.32
N ALA A 73 27.83 5.71 -9.13
CA ALA A 73 27.58 6.66 -8.05
C ALA A 73 27.88 6.04 -6.67
N GLN A 74 27.39 4.83 -6.42
CA GLN A 74 27.56 4.17 -5.13
C GLN A 74 28.99 3.68 -4.89
N VAL A 75 29.64 3.09 -5.89
CA VAL A 75 30.92 2.40 -5.73
C VAL A 75 32.11 3.31 -6.03
N LYS A 76 32.04 4.12 -7.08
CA LYS A 76 33.17 4.96 -7.53
C LYS A 76 33.11 6.37 -6.94
N LEU A 77 31.93 6.99 -6.92
CA LEU A 77 31.76 8.33 -6.38
C LEU A 77 31.47 8.34 -4.88
N GLN A 78 31.36 7.16 -4.26
CA GLN A 78 31.09 7.00 -2.83
C GLN A 78 29.80 7.73 -2.34
N ILE A 79 28.76 7.68 -3.17
CA ILE A 79 27.41 8.16 -2.85
C ILE A 79 26.56 6.94 -2.47
N PRO A 80 26.60 6.45 -1.22
CA PRO A 80 26.08 5.14 -0.85
C PRO A 80 24.56 5.03 -0.95
N HIS A 81 23.87 6.15 -0.82
CA HIS A 81 22.41 6.21 -0.75
C HIS A 81 21.81 6.96 -1.92
N MET A 82 21.95 6.38 -3.09
CA MET A 82 21.28 6.82 -4.31
C MET A 82 20.35 5.72 -4.78
N VAL A 83 19.14 6.11 -5.18
CA VAL A 83 18.16 5.24 -5.85
C VAL A 83 17.68 5.93 -7.12
N HIS A 84 17.28 5.15 -8.11
CA HIS A 84 16.73 5.69 -9.35
C HIS A 84 15.46 4.93 -9.77
N ILE A 85 14.67 5.56 -10.59
CA ILE A 85 13.60 4.95 -11.36
C ILE A 85 13.70 5.55 -12.76
N LEU A 86 14.22 4.76 -13.68
CA LEU A 86 14.55 5.22 -15.04
C LEU A 86 15.43 6.49 -15.00
N ASP A 87 14.90 7.62 -15.46
CA ASP A 87 15.60 8.90 -15.55
C ASP A 87 15.61 9.70 -14.24
N ASP A 88 14.72 9.42 -13.29
CA ASP A 88 14.62 10.16 -12.04
C ASP A 88 15.52 9.56 -10.95
N CYS A 89 16.42 10.37 -10.40
CA CYS A 89 17.38 9.99 -9.36
C CYS A 89 17.07 10.69 -8.04
N LEU A 90 17.16 9.96 -6.93
CA LEU A 90 17.03 10.46 -5.57
C LEU A 90 18.29 10.12 -4.77
N LEU A 91 18.90 11.14 -4.18
CA LEU A 91 20.06 11.02 -3.32
C LEU A 91 19.64 11.29 -1.87
N LEU A 92 20.21 10.55 -0.93
CA LEU A 92 19.88 10.68 0.49
C LEU A 92 21.17 10.77 1.32
N ALA A 93 21.18 11.64 2.31
CA ALA A 93 22.28 11.77 3.24
C ALA A 93 21.81 12.13 4.65
N LYS A 94 22.74 12.04 5.63
CA LYS A 94 22.45 12.34 7.04
C LYS A 94 22.41 13.83 7.36
N SER A 95 23.06 14.66 6.53
CA SER A 95 23.13 16.10 6.71
C SER A 95 22.86 16.83 5.41
N TYR A 96 22.57 18.12 5.49
CA TYR A 96 22.44 19.00 4.34
C TYR A 96 23.73 19.03 3.52
N ASP A 97 24.87 19.23 4.18
CA ASP A 97 26.17 19.39 3.51
C ASP A 97 26.60 18.10 2.79
N ASP A 98 26.41 16.92 3.42
CA ASP A 98 26.67 15.63 2.78
C ASP A 98 25.79 15.43 1.55
N CYS A 99 24.51 15.80 1.65
CA CYS A 99 23.57 15.67 0.55
C CYS A 99 23.91 16.62 -0.60
N GLN A 100 24.28 17.86 -0.28
CA GLN A 100 24.73 18.86 -1.25
C GLN A 100 26.02 18.42 -1.96
N LYS A 101 26.98 17.89 -1.20
CA LYS A 101 28.22 17.34 -1.74
C LYS A 101 27.93 16.16 -2.67
N ALA A 102 27.06 15.21 -2.26
CA ALA A 102 26.68 14.07 -3.09
C ALA A 102 26.02 14.53 -4.39
N LEU A 103 25.08 15.49 -4.33
CA LEU A 103 24.43 16.05 -5.51
C LEU A 103 25.46 16.71 -6.45
N SER A 104 26.34 17.58 -5.93
CA SER A 104 27.35 18.27 -6.73
C SER A 104 28.31 17.29 -7.41
N THR A 105 28.79 16.28 -6.68
CA THR A 105 29.65 15.22 -7.22
C THR A 105 28.95 14.43 -8.32
N PHE A 106 27.68 14.11 -8.14
CA PHE A 106 26.90 13.38 -9.14
C PHE A 106 26.68 14.21 -10.41
N LEU A 107 26.32 15.50 -10.26
CA LEU A 107 26.12 16.41 -11.39
C LEU A 107 27.43 16.63 -12.18
N GLN A 108 28.55 16.82 -11.47
CA GLN A 108 29.87 16.93 -12.11
C GLN A 108 30.22 15.66 -12.90
N PHE A 109 30.02 14.48 -12.32
CA PHE A 109 30.24 13.21 -13.03
C PHE A 109 29.38 13.13 -14.29
N CYS A 110 28.10 13.49 -14.21
CA CYS A 110 27.21 13.46 -15.38
C CYS A 110 27.70 14.40 -16.49
N ASP A 111 28.20 15.57 -16.13
CA ASP A 111 28.77 16.55 -17.07
C ASP A 111 30.05 15.99 -17.73
N GLU A 112 30.96 15.43 -16.94
CA GLU A 112 32.23 14.85 -17.41
C GLU A 112 32.03 13.68 -18.40
N VAL A 113 31.00 12.87 -18.20
CA VAL A 113 30.69 11.72 -19.08
C VAL A 113 29.64 12.03 -20.16
N GLY A 114 29.17 13.29 -20.24
CA GLY A 114 28.23 13.75 -21.25
C GLY A 114 26.79 13.26 -21.05
N ILE A 115 26.39 12.95 -19.80
CA ILE A 115 24.99 12.61 -19.47
C ILE A 115 24.21 13.92 -19.22
N PRO A 116 23.25 14.26 -20.10
CA PRO A 116 22.52 15.52 -19.94
C PRO A 116 21.56 15.47 -18.76
N ILE A 117 21.62 16.47 -17.90
CA ILE A 117 20.75 16.62 -16.73
C ILE A 117 19.69 17.69 -16.97
N LYS A 118 18.45 17.44 -16.49
CA LYS A 118 17.37 18.42 -16.49
C LYS A 118 17.50 19.37 -15.30
N ALA A 119 17.92 20.60 -15.54
CA ALA A 119 18.07 21.61 -14.48
C ALA A 119 16.74 21.86 -13.74
N GLU A 120 15.62 21.92 -14.45
CA GLU A 120 14.30 22.16 -13.86
C GLU A 120 13.78 20.99 -13.01
N LYS A 121 14.36 19.78 -13.12
CA LYS A 121 14.05 18.63 -12.26
C LYS A 121 15.00 18.52 -11.07
N THR A 122 16.08 19.31 -11.05
CA THR A 122 17.06 19.26 -9.98
C THR A 122 16.54 20.06 -8.78
N GLU A 123 16.31 19.36 -7.69
CA GLU A 123 15.93 19.97 -6.41
C GLU A 123 17.06 19.74 -5.39
N TYR A 124 17.46 20.84 -4.75
CA TYR A 124 18.54 20.87 -3.76
C TYR A 124 18.12 20.19 -2.46
N PRO A 125 19.09 19.93 -1.54
CA PRO A 125 18.82 19.19 -0.31
C PRO A 125 17.65 19.75 0.50
N ALA A 126 16.69 18.90 0.84
CA ALA A 126 15.53 19.21 1.67
C ALA A 126 15.09 17.98 2.47
N GLN A 127 14.36 18.19 3.55
CA GLN A 127 13.79 17.12 4.38
C GLN A 127 12.40 16.69 3.90
N VAL A 128 11.74 17.53 3.13
CA VAL A 128 10.46 17.23 2.48
C VAL A 128 10.66 17.41 0.98
N MET A 129 10.34 16.38 0.20
CA MET A 129 10.57 16.37 -1.23
C MET A 129 9.54 15.54 -1.99
N THR A 130 9.11 16.02 -3.15
CA THR A 130 8.25 15.23 -4.04
C THR A 130 9.10 14.35 -4.96
N PHE A 131 8.97 13.03 -4.81
CA PHE A 131 9.61 12.04 -5.69
C PHE A 131 8.57 11.03 -6.19
N MET A 132 8.61 10.70 -7.48
CA MET A 132 7.63 9.80 -8.13
C MET A 132 6.16 10.18 -7.86
N GLY A 133 5.91 11.46 -7.71
CA GLY A 133 4.56 11.99 -7.47
C GLY A 133 4.03 11.82 -6.05
N LEU A 134 4.85 11.37 -5.11
CA LEU A 134 4.60 11.31 -3.67
C LEU A 134 5.47 12.33 -2.97
N GLU A 135 4.95 12.96 -1.94
CA GLU A 135 5.71 13.80 -1.03
C GLU A 135 6.29 12.93 0.08
N LEU A 136 7.61 12.89 0.16
CA LEU A 136 8.38 12.20 1.18
C LEU A 136 8.75 13.22 2.27
N ASP A 137 8.44 12.91 3.50
CA ASP A 137 8.74 13.73 4.67
C ASP A 137 9.60 12.91 5.63
N SER A 138 10.90 13.28 5.71
CA SER A 138 11.86 12.56 6.55
C SER A 138 11.81 13.01 8.00
N VAL A 139 11.17 14.14 8.33
CA VAL A 139 10.98 14.62 9.71
C VAL A 139 9.85 13.81 10.36
N GLU A 140 8.70 13.78 9.69
CA GLU A 140 7.53 13.03 10.14
C GLU A 140 7.62 11.54 9.82
N MET A 141 8.65 11.12 9.06
CA MET A 141 8.83 9.75 8.58
C MET A 141 7.58 9.21 7.88
N GLU A 142 7.06 10.00 6.96
CA GLU A 142 5.86 9.62 6.19
C GLU A 142 6.00 9.90 4.69
N ALA A 143 5.28 9.13 3.90
CA ALA A 143 5.02 9.40 2.49
C ALA A 143 3.55 9.76 2.33
N ARG A 144 3.24 10.83 1.58
CA ARG A 144 1.88 11.30 1.41
C ARG A 144 1.61 11.80 -0.01
N LEU A 145 0.34 11.94 -0.34
CA LEU A 145 -0.03 12.62 -1.59
C LEU A 145 0.23 14.13 -1.46
N PRO A 146 0.85 14.76 -2.45
CA PRO A 146 0.96 16.21 -2.52
C PRO A 146 -0.41 16.89 -2.45
N ASN A 147 -0.48 18.06 -1.82
CA ASN A 147 -1.75 18.77 -1.56
C ASN A 147 -2.55 19.08 -2.83
N ASP A 148 -1.89 19.40 -3.94
CA ASP A 148 -2.55 19.66 -5.23
C ASP A 148 -3.24 18.39 -5.76
N LYS A 149 -2.59 17.22 -5.62
CA LYS A 149 -3.16 15.91 -6.00
C LYS A 149 -4.31 15.53 -5.08
N LEU A 150 -4.17 15.74 -3.77
CA LEU A 150 -5.24 15.52 -2.80
C LEU A 150 -6.48 16.34 -3.15
N TYR A 151 -6.31 17.62 -3.44
CA TYR A 151 -7.40 18.51 -3.80
C TYR A 151 -8.12 18.03 -5.09
N LYS A 152 -7.33 17.73 -6.14
CA LYS A 152 -7.86 17.21 -7.42
C LYS A 152 -8.61 15.89 -7.21
N LEU A 153 -8.04 14.96 -6.44
CA LEU A 153 -8.67 13.67 -6.15
C LEU A 153 -9.97 13.84 -5.37
N ARG A 154 -9.96 14.65 -4.31
CA ARG A 154 -11.17 14.92 -3.51
C ARG A 154 -12.30 15.49 -4.37
N ARG A 155 -12.00 16.48 -5.21
CA ARG A 155 -12.97 17.08 -6.14
C ARG A 155 -13.52 16.06 -7.13
N LEU A 156 -12.64 15.20 -7.68
CA LEU A 156 -13.03 14.15 -8.62
C LEU A 156 -13.98 13.14 -7.94
N LEU A 157 -13.60 12.61 -6.78
CA LEU A 157 -14.42 11.65 -6.03
C LEU A 157 -15.79 12.24 -5.67
N GLN A 158 -15.87 13.52 -5.25
CA GLN A 158 -17.15 14.21 -4.98
C GLN A 158 -18.05 14.27 -6.23
N GLN A 159 -17.48 14.46 -7.41
CA GLN A 159 -18.25 14.40 -8.64
C GLN A 159 -18.81 13.00 -8.91
N TYR A 160 -18.00 11.96 -8.69
CA TYR A 160 -18.40 10.58 -8.94
C TYR A 160 -19.48 10.07 -7.96
N THR A 161 -19.52 10.55 -6.71
CA THR A 161 -20.60 10.17 -5.77
C THR A 161 -21.98 10.62 -6.25
N LYS A 162 -22.04 11.70 -7.01
CA LYS A 162 -23.29 12.27 -7.57
C LYS A 162 -23.72 11.65 -8.89
N ARG A 163 -22.80 10.98 -9.60
CA ARG A 163 -23.07 10.40 -10.93
C ARG A 163 -23.69 9.01 -10.80
N ARG A 164 -24.67 8.72 -11.64
CA ARG A 164 -25.24 7.37 -11.81
C ARG A 164 -24.57 6.57 -12.92
N LYS A 165 -24.07 7.25 -13.96
CA LYS A 165 -23.41 6.66 -15.13
C LYS A 165 -22.13 7.43 -15.45
N VAL A 166 -21.09 6.70 -15.85
CA VAL A 166 -19.79 7.22 -16.28
C VAL A 166 -19.32 6.51 -17.55
N LYS A 167 -18.46 7.14 -18.36
CA LYS A 167 -17.85 6.47 -19.50
C LYS A 167 -16.79 5.49 -19.03
N LEU A 168 -16.52 4.41 -19.79
CA LEU A 168 -15.46 3.45 -19.48
C LEU A 168 -14.11 4.15 -19.28
N VAL A 169 -13.72 5.03 -20.20
CA VAL A 169 -12.44 5.77 -20.12
C VAL A 169 -12.34 6.63 -18.85
N GLU A 170 -13.44 7.26 -18.43
CA GLU A 170 -13.47 8.04 -17.19
C GLU A 170 -13.27 7.13 -15.96
N LEU A 171 -13.92 5.96 -15.93
CA LEU A 171 -13.78 5.02 -14.84
C LEU A 171 -12.38 4.39 -14.81
N GLN A 172 -11.79 4.07 -15.95
CA GLN A 172 -10.41 3.57 -16.04
C GLN A 172 -9.40 4.62 -15.56
N SER A 173 -9.59 5.88 -15.92
CA SER A 173 -8.76 6.99 -15.43
C SER A 173 -8.86 7.15 -13.91
N LEU A 174 -10.07 7.07 -13.35
CA LEU A 174 -10.26 7.09 -11.89
C LEU A 174 -9.57 5.90 -11.23
N LEU A 175 -9.72 4.68 -11.76
CA LEU A 175 -9.08 3.47 -11.24
C LEU A 175 -7.55 3.58 -11.27
N GLY A 176 -6.97 4.12 -12.34
CA GLY A 176 -5.52 4.38 -12.43
C GLY A 176 -5.04 5.32 -11.34
N LEU A 177 -5.77 6.43 -11.13
CA LEU A 177 -5.46 7.40 -10.07
C LEU A 177 -5.58 6.78 -8.67
N LEU A 178 -6.66 6.06 -8.39
CA LEU A 178 -6.87 5.39 -7.10
C LEU A 178 -5.82 4.30 -6.86
N ASN A 179 -5.42 3.55 -7.90
CA ASN A 179 -4.36 2.56 -7.79
C ASN A 179 -3.01 3.21 -7.42
N PHE A 180 -2.68 4.35 -8.02
CA PHE A 180 -1.53 5.15 -7.61
C PHE A 180 -1.65 5.58 -6.13
N CYS A 181 -2.80 6.08 -5.71
CA CYS A 181 -3.04 6.48 -4.32
C CYS A 181 -2.91 5.34 -3.32
N CYS A 182 -3.12 4.07 -3.74
CA CYS A 182 -2.93 2.90 -2.88
C CYS A 182 -1.46 2.70 -2.44
N SER A 183 -0.49 3.39 -3.02
CA SER A 183 0.90 3.38 -2.55
C SER A 183 1.05 4.02 -1.16
N VAL A 184 0.20 4.99 -0.83
CA VAL A 184 0.18 5.67 0.48
C VAL A 184 -1.12 5.43 1.25
N VAL A 185 -2.24 5.24 0.56
CA VAL A 185 -3.53 4.87 1.16
C VAL A 185 -3.71 3.36 0.99
N LEU A 186 -2.92 2.56 1.73
CA LEU A 186 -2.90 1.09 1.62
C LEU A 186 -4.31 0.46 1.70
N PRO A 187 -5.19 0.89 2.61
CA PRO A 187 -6.54 0.37 2.74
C PRO A 187 -7.43 0.58 1.51
N GLY A 188 -7.09 1.55 0.68
CA GLY A 188 -7.82 1.86 -0.54
C GLY A 188 -8.00 0.67 -1.48
N ARG A 189 -7.06 -0.29 -1.48
CA ARG A 189 -7.12 -1.50 -2.32
C ARG A 189 -8.41 -2.29 -2.12
N SER A 190 -8.91 -2.39 -0.91
CA SER A 190 -10.14 -3.12 -0.58
C SER A 190 -11.39 -2.50 -1.20
N PHE A 191 -11.31 -1.22 -1.57
CA PHE A 191 -12.40 -0.43 -2.16
C PHE A 191 -12.23 -0.18 -3.67
N MET A 192 -11.31 -0.89 -4.32
CA MET A 192 -11.08 -0.81 -5.77
C MET A 192 -11.80 -1.91 -6.55
N ARG A 193 -11.98 -3.08 -5.94
CA ARG A 193 -12.44 -4.30 -6.63
C ARG A 193 -13.77 -4.13 -7.34
N ARG A 194 -14.79 -3.60 -6.65
CA ARG A 194 -16.11 -3.40 -7.24
C ARG A 194 -16.09 -2.43 -8.40
N LEU A 195 -15.30 -1.33 -8.29
CA LEU A 195 -15.11 -0.37 -9.37
C LEU A 195 -14.42 -1.01 -10.58
N SER A 196 -13.40 -1.83 -10.34
CA SER A 196 -12.72 -2.59 -11.40
C SER A 196 -13.64 -3.62 -12.06
N ASP A 197 -14.47 -4.31 -11.28
CA ASP A 197 -15.41 -5.31 -11.82
C ASP A 197 -16.43 -4.69 -12.78
N LEU A 198 -16.80 -3.42 -12.61
CA LEU A 198 -17.68 -2.70 -13.51
C LEU A 198 -17.08 -2.48 -14.92
N THR A 199 -15.75 -2.54 -15.04
CA THR A 199 -15.09 -2.38 -16.36
C THR A 199 -15.01 -3.67 -17.16
N LYS A 200 -15.29 -4.82 -16.52
CA LYS A 200 -15.25 -6.11 -17.20
C LYS A 200 -16.29 -6.19 -18.30
N ASN A 201 -15.90 -6.79 -19.43
CA ASN A 201 -16.73 -6.99 -20.60
C ASN A 201 -17.19 -5.71 -21.34
N VAL A 202 -16.70 -4.53 -20.96
CA VAL A 202 -16.95 -3.28 -21.67
C VAL A 202 -15.72 -2.92 -22.50
N LYS A 203 -15.84 -2.92 -23.84
CA LYS A 203 -14.69 -2.78 -24.75
C LYS A 203 -14.52 -1.34 -25.29
N LYS A 204 -15.59 -0.62 -25.51
CA LYS A 204 -15.51 0.69 -26.17
C LYS A 204 -15.36 1.83 -25.15
N PRO A 205 -14.36 2.72 -25.28
CA PRO A 205 -14.04 3.77 -24.29
C PRO A 205 -15.21 4.72 -23.97
N HIS A 206 -16.08 4.97 -24.93
CA HIS A 206 -17.23 5.88 -24.80
C HIS A 206 -18.49 5.21 -24.21
N HIS A 207 -18.50 3.88 -24.04
CA HIS A 207 -19.65 3.20 -23.43
C HIS A 207 -19.89 3.68 -22.00
N ARG A 208 -21.16 3.85 -21.66
CA ARG A 208 -21.59 4.29 -20.33
C ARG A 208 -21.81 3.09 -19.41
N ILE A 209 -21.17 3.13 -18.25
CA ILE A 209 -21.25 2.14 -17.18
C ILE A 209 -22.10 2.71 -16.06
N SER A 210 -23.06 1.95 -15.56
CA SER A 210 -23.85 2.31 -14.39
C SER A 210 -23.06 2.05 -13.11
N LEU A 211 -22.94 3.06 -12.25
CA LEU A 211 -22.36 2.91 -10.91
C LEU A 211 -23.42 2.32 -9.98
N THR A 212 -23.17 1.13 -9.45
CA THR A 212 -24.04 0.48 -8.47
C THR A 212 -24.05 1.23 -7.14
N ALA A 213 -25.01 0.93 -6.26
CA ALA A 213 -25.04 1.52 -4.92
C ALA A 213 -23.77 1.18 -4.15
N GLU A 214 -23.30 -0.07 -4.25
CA GLU A 214 -22.08 -0.55 -3.58
C GLU A 214 -20.82 0.13 -4.11
N SER A 215 -20.70 0.32 -5.44
CA SER A 215 -19.54 1.01 -6.00
C SER A 215 -19.49 2.48 -5.60
N ARG A 216 -20.65 3.14 -5.43
CA ARG A 216 -20.71 4.51 -4.89
C ARG A 216 -20.34 4.56 -3.41
N ARG A 217 -20.69 3.54 -2.61
CA ARG A 217 -20.22 3.43 -1.22
C ARG A 217 -18.69 3.28 -1.17
N ASP A 218 -18.08 2.53 -2.08
CA ASP A 218 -16.62 2.41 -2.18
C ASP A 218 -15.98 3.78 -2.51
N ILE A 219 -16.59 4.59 -3.39
CA ILE A 219 -16.13 5.97 -3.67
C ILE A 219 -16.29 6.87 -2.44
N GLN A 220 -17.35 6.72 -1.66
CA GLN A 220 -17.55 7.44 -0.40
C GLN A 220 -16.50 7.06 0.65
N ALA A 221 -16.14 5.77 0.72
CA ALA A 221 -15.05 5.31 1.58
C ALA A 221 -13.70 5.95 1.18
N TRP A 222 -13.42 6.06 -0.11
CA TRP A 222 -12.26 6.77 -0.60
C TRP A 222 -12.25 8.26 -0.21
N LEU A 223 -13.41 8.93 -0.25
CA LEU A 223 -13.52 10.32 0.23
C LEU A 223 -13.22 10.42 1.72
N LEU A 224 -13.71 9.47 2.52
CA LEU A 224 -13.42 9.40 3.95
C LEU A 224 -11.91 9.25 4.18
N PHE A 225 -11.25 8.33 3.45
CA PHE A 225 -9.82 8.09 3.57
C PHE A 225 -9.00 9.35 3.27
N ILE A 226 -9.28 10.01 2.15
CA ILE A 226 -8.58 11.22 1.74
C ILE A 226 -8.82 12.39 2.72
N SER A 227 -9.99 12.46 3.34
CA SER A 227 -10.34 13.54 4.27
C SER A 227 -9.68 13.38 5.64
N HIS A 228 -9.56 12.14 6.15
CA HIS A 228 -9.06 11.87 7.51
C HIS A 228 -7.58 11.55 7.56
N PHE A 229 -7.03 10.91 6.51
CA PHE A 229 -5.66 10.40 6.52
C PHE A 229 -4.71 11.18 5.62
N ASN A 230 -5.22 12.17 4.89
CA ASN A 230 -4.42 12.99 3.98
C ASN A 230 -3.48 12.19 3.05
N GLY A 231 -3.87 10.95 2.70
CA GLY A 231 -3.06 10.07 1.86
C GLY A 231 -1.74 9.65 2.47
N LYS A 232 -1.63 9.59 3.80
CA LYS A 232 -0.37 9.32 4.51
C LYS A 232 -0.09 7.83 4.67
N LYS A 233 1.17 7.47 4.52
CA LYS A 233 1.74 6.19 4.92
C LYS A 233 2.92 6.47 5.83
N LEU A 234 2.89 5.93 7.05
CA LEU A 234 4.04 6.01 7.93
C LEU A 234 5.18 5.13 7.41
N LEU A 235 6.39 5.68 7.35
CA LEU A 235 7.62 4.96 7.01
C LEU A 235 8.19 4.32 8.28
N LEU A 236 7.36 3.53 8.98
CA LEU A 236 7.79 2.83 10.19
C LEU A 236 8.70 1.66 9.84
N ASP A 237 9.78 1.51 10.61
CA ASP A 237 10.60 0.31 10.55
C ASP A 237 9.77 -0.89 11.04
N PHE A 238 9.63 -1.92 10.20
CA PHE A 238 8.88 -3.14 10.52
C PHE A 238 9.43 -3.88 11.75
N LYS A 239 10.62 -3.57 12.22
CA LYS A 239 11.20 -4.14 13.45
C LYS A 239 10.44 -3.73 14.73
N ARG A 240 9.69 -2.63 14.72
CA ARG A 240 8.87 -2.22 15.87
C ARG A 240 7.60 -3.06 16.06
N VAL A 241 7.23 -3.88 15.07
CA VAL A 241 6.05 -4.76 15.12
C VAL A 241 6.29 -6.04 15.94
N THR A 242 7.48 -6.23 16.49
CA THR A 242 7.88 -7.44 17.24
C THR A 242 7.67 -7.36 18.75
N ASP A 243 7.05 -6.29 19.25
CA ASP A 243 6.72 -6.22 20.68
C ASP A 243 5.65 -7.27 21.00
N LYS A 244 5.99 -8.18 21.92
CA LYS A 244 5.14 -9.28 22.37
C LYS A 244 3.79 -8.80 22.94
N THR A 245 3.70 -7.55 23.38
CA THR A 245 2.48 -6.97 23.94
C THR A 245 1.43 -6.62 22.89
N LEU A 246 1.79 -6.59 21.60
CA LEU A 246 0.94 -6.16 20.50
C LEU A 246 0.43 -7.34 19.64
N HIS A 247 0.38 -8.53 20.20
CA HIS A 247 -0.14 -9.72 19.56
C HIS A 247 -1.62 -9.90 19.93
N LEU A 248 -2.44 -10.18 18.93
CA LEU A 248 -3.86 -10.49 19.08
C LEU A 248 -4.11 -11.87 18.50
N PHE A 249 -4.74 -12.72 19.30
CA PHE A 249 -5.00 -14.12 18.98
C PHE A 249 -6.50 -14.34 18.86
N THR A 250 -6.94 -15.06 17.84
CA THR A 250 -8.35 -15.36 17.60
C THR A 250 -8.53 -16.80 17.17
N ASP A 251 -9.74 -17.31 17.36
CA ASP A 251 -10.16 -18.62 16.89
C ASP A 251 -11.66 -18.66 16.64
N ALA A 252 -12.11 -19.60 15.79
CA ALA A 252 -13.52 -19.80 15.47
C ALA A 252 -13.86 -21.28 15.32
N ALA A 253 -14.67 -21.81 16.24
CA ALA A 253 -15.25 -23.14 16.11
C ALA A 253 -16.41 -23.12 15.10
N GLY A 254 -16.38 -24.06 14.16
CA GLY A 254 -17.29 -24.07 13.02
C GLY A 254 -18.79 -23.96 13.35
N ALA A 255 -19.26 -24.61 14.42
CA ALA A 255 -20.67 -24.64 14.81
C ALA A 255 -20.96 -23.92 16.14
N LEU A 256 -19.96 -23.72 17.00
CA LEU A 256 -20.17 -23.29 18.37
C LEU A 256 -20.08 -21.76 18.52
N GLY A 257 -18.89 -21.22 18.28
CA GLY A 257 -18.69 -19.80 18.55
C GLY A 257 -17.34 -19.29 18.07
N TYR A 258 -16.95 -18.15 18.61
CA TYR A 258 -15.72 -17.44 18.30
C TYR A 258 -15.12 -16.82 19.56
N GLY A 259 -13.82 -16.55 19.53
CA GLY A 259 -13.13 -15.89 20.62
C GLY A 259 -11.90 -15.12 20.20
N ALA A 260 -11.51 -14.16 21.04
CA ALA A 260 -10.31 -13.35 20.84
C ALA A 260 -9.66 -12.99 22.17
N ILE A 261 -8.33 -12.81 22.11
CA ILE A 261 -7.52 -12.38 23.26
C ILE A 261 -6.50 -11.35 22.79
N TYR A 262 -6.41 -10.27 23.55
CA TYR A 262 -5.39 -9.24 23.41
C TYR A 262 -4.89 -8.79 24.78
N SER A 263 -3.64 -9.07 25.14
CA SER A 263 -3.10 -8.83 26.48
C SER A 263 -3.95 -9.54 27.55
N SER A 264 -4.54 -8.81 28.52
CA SER A 264 -5.50 -9.35 29.49
C SER A 264 -6.95 -9.33 28.99
N HIS A 265 -7.23 -8.57 27.92
CA HIS A 265 -8.59 -8.43 27.39
C HIS A 265 -9.00 -9.63 26.56
N TRP A 266 -10.24 -10.04 26.69
CA TRP A 266 -10.81 -11.16 25.96
C TRP A 266 -12.29 -10.98 25.71
N PHE A 267 -12.78 -11.64 24.67
CA PHE A 267 -14.22 -11.80 24.43
C PHE A 267 -14.50 -13.14 23.76
N PHE A 268 -15.74 -13.55 23.81
CA PHE A 268 -16.25 -14.72 23.12
C PHE A 268 -17.72 -14.51 22.76
N GLY A 269 -18.26 -15.35 21.90
CA GLY A 269 -19.68 -15.37 21.55
C GLY A 269 -20.08 -16.62 20.79
N SER A 270 -21.36 -16.95 20.89
CA SER A 270 -21.99 -17.98 20.05
C SER A 270 -22.31 -17.42 18.66
N TRP A 271 -22.33 -18.28 17.63
CA TRP A 271 -22.71 -17.84 16.30
C TRP A 271 -24.17 -17.43 16.24
N PRO A 272 -24.50 -16.20 15.79
CA PRO A 272 -25.84 -15.83 15.40
C PRO A 272 -26.36 -16.75 14.28
N SER A 273 -27.65 -17.06 14.27
CA SER A 273 -28.25 -18.00 13.29
C SER A 273 -27.97 -17.66 11.83
N HIS A 274 -27.91 -16.36 11.49
CA HIS A 274 -27.62 -15.89 10.13
C HIS A 274 -26.15 -16.03 9.74
N LEU A 275 -25.21 -16.24 10.68
CA LEU A 275 -23.77 -16.41 10.42
C LEU A 275 -23.30 -17.87 10.46
N VAL A 276 -24.09 -18.79 11.03
CA VAL A 276 -23.71 -20.22 11.18
C VAL A 276 -23.35 -20.89 9.87
N HIS A 277 -23.98 -20.49 8.75
CA HIS A 277 -23.81 -21.14 7.45
C HIS A 277 -22.62 -20.65 6.64
N HIS A 278 -21.87 -19.65 7.13
CA HIS A 278 -20.68 -19.17 6.44
C HIS A 278 -19.52 -20.16 6.52
N GLN A 279 -18.66 -20.14 5.50
CA GLN A 279 -17.46 -20.97 5.41
C GLN A 279 -16.45 -20.64 6.53
N ILE A 280 -15.58 -21.60 6.85
CA ILE A 280 -14.63 -21.46 7.97
C ILE A 280 -13.74 -20.24 7.85
N THR A 281 -13.23 -19.91 6.66
CA THR A 281 -12.39 -18.72 6.44
C THR A 281 -13.11 -17.43 6.82
N PHE A 282 -14.41 -17.32 6.56
CA PHE A 282 -15.22 -16.19 7.00
C PHE A 282 -15.31 -16.15 8.53
N LYS A 283 -15.58 -17.30 9.15
CA LYS A 283 -15.70 -17.43 10.60
C LYS A 283 -14.40 -17.09 11.32
N GLU A 284 -13.26 -17.54 10.83
CA GLU A 284 -11.94 -17.23 11.37
C GLU A 284 -11.58 -15.72 11.24
N LEU A 285 -11.98 -15.08 10.16
CA LEU A 285 -11.75 -13.65 9.97
C LEU A 285 -12.65 -12.78 10.86
N PHE A 286 -13.85 -13.26 11.19
CA PHE A 286 -14.87 -12.50 11.90
C PHE A 286 -14.43 -12.00 13.29
N PRO A 287 -13.88 -12.82 14.21
CA PRO A 287 -13.41 -12.37 15.52
C PRO A 287 -12.23 -11.39 15.42
N MET A 288 -11.41 -11.45 14.37
CA MET A 288 -10.36 -10.46 14.14
C MET A 288 -10.94 -9.07 13.83
N VAL A 289 -12.01 -9.03 13.03
CA VAL A 289 -12.71 -7.77 12.72
C VAL A 289 -13.33 -7.21 13.97
N LEU A 290 -14.06 -8.03 14.74
CA LEU A 290 -14.66 -7.62 16.01
C LEU A 290 -13.62 -7.08 16.99
N SER A 291 -12.46 -7.72 17.10
CA SER A 291 -11.38 -7.28 17.98
C SER A 291 -10.91 -5.86 17.68
N LEU A 292 -10.76 -5.53 16.40
CA LEU A 292 -10.34 -4.19 15.98
C LEU A 292 -11.45 -3.16 16.09
N GLU A 293 -12.72 -3.57 16.05
CA GLU A 293 -13.85 -2.68 16.26
C GLU A 293 -14.09 -2.42 17.76
N ILE A 294 -13.93 -3.44 18.61
CA ILE A 294 -14.14 -3.34 20.06
C ILE A 294 -12.96 -2.64 20.74
N TRP A 295 -11.74 -3.10 20.46
CA TRP A 295 -10.53 -2.59 21.11
C TRP A 295 -9.80 -1.50 20.34
N GLY A 296 -10.35 -1.07 19.19
CA GLY A 296 -9.74 -0.06 18.33
C GLY A 296 -9.24 1.19 19.05
N PRO A 297 -10.01 1.82 19.94
CA PRO A 297 -9.56 3.00 20.70
C PRO A 297 -8.32 2.73 21.57
N GLN A 298 -8.19 1.53 22.15
CA GLN A 298 -7.03 1.13 22.96
C GLN A 298 -5.80 0.79 22.11
N LEU A 299 -6.05 0.42 20.85
CA LEU A 299 -5.05 0.04 19.86
C LEU A 299 -4.61 1.22 18.97
N MET A 300 -5.08 2.43 19.27
CA MET A 300 -4.79 3.62 18.47
C MET A 300 -3.29 3.88 18.32
N ASN A 301 -2.85 4.19 17.09
CA ASN A 301 -1.46 4.46 16.71
C ASN A 301 -0.49 3.29 16.96
N LYS A 302 -0.98 2.05 16.97
CA LYS A 302 -0.15 0.86 17.22
C LYS A 302 -0.04 -0.02 15.97
N CYS A 303 1.03 -0.83 15.95
CA CYS A 303 1.21 -1.91 14.98
C CYS A 303 0.85 -3.24 15.67
N ILE A 304 -0.01 -4.04 15.05
CA ILE A 304 -0.56 -5.25 15.66
C ILE A 304 -0.35 -6.46 14.75
N ILE A 305 0.07 -7.57 15.34
CA ILE A 305 0.11 -8.86 14.66
C ILE A 305 -1.16 -9.64 15.04
N LEU A 306 -1.98 -9.93 14.05
CA LEU A 306 -3.14 -10.79 14.17
C LEU A 306 -2.72 -12.25 13.91
N HIS A 307 -2.96 -13.13 14.86
CA HIS A 307 -2.62 -14.53 14.74
C HIS A 307 -3.83 -15.39 14.39
N SER A 308 -3.67 -16.27 13.40
CA SER A 308 -4.63 -17.28 13.00
C SER A 308 -3.92 -18.57 12.61
N ASP A 309 -4.54 -19.70 12.85
CA ASP A 309 -4.10 -21.00 12.34
C ASP A 309 -4.61 -21.27 10.90
N ASN A 310 -5.39 -20.35 10.33
CA ASN A 310 -5.89 -20.41 8.97
C ASN A 310 -5.02 -19.56 8.02
N GLU A 311 -4.17 -20.19 7.21
CA GLU A 311 -3.30 -19.54 6.24
C GLU A 311 -4.05 -18.68 5.22
N ALA A 312 -5.27 -19.06 4.84
CA ALA A 312 -6.08 -18.29 3.92
C ALA A 312 -6.49 -16.94 4.53
N VAL A 313 -6.82 -16.91 5.81
CA VAL A 313 -7.11 -15.66 6.55
C VAL A 313 -5.87 -14.77 6.61
N VAL A 314 -4.71 -15.34 6.95
CA VAL A 314 -3.43 -14.62 6.97
C VAL A 314 -3.13 -13.96 5.61
N TYR A 315 -3.30 -14.72 4.53
CA TYR A 315 -3.11 -14.21 3.18
C TYR A 315 -4.11 -13.08 2.84
N ILE A 316 -5.39 -13.25 3.17
CA ILE A 316 -6.46 -12.26 2.90
C ILE A 316 -6.18 -10.94 3.62
N ILE A 317 -5.81 -10.98 4.90
CA ILE A 317 -5.51 -9.79 5.68
C ILE A 317 -4.30 -9.06 5.11
N ASN A 318 -3.19 -9.78 4.87
CA ASN A 318 -1.96 -9.17 4.37
C ASN A 318 -2.12 -8.61 2.95
N LYS A 319 -2.98 -9.21 2.13
CA LYS A 319 -3.30 -8.74 0.78
C LYS A 319 -4.46 -7.75 0.74
N GLN A 320 -5.27 -7.67 1.79
CA GLN A 320 -6.50 -6.87 1.89
C GLN A 320 -7.47 -7.12 0.72
N SER A 321 -7.56 -8.36 0.26
CA SER A 321 -8.37 -8.73 -0.91
C SER A 321 -8.80 -10.19 -0.88
N SER A 322 -10.03 -10.46 -1.31
CA SER A 322 -10.57 -11.79 -1.54
C SER A 322 -11.45 -11.80 -2.81
N LYS A 323 -11.64 -12.98 -3.40
CA LYS A 323 -12.65 -13.19 -4.46
C LYS A 323 -14.06 -13.34 -3.88
N ASP A 324 -14.18 -13.80 -2.64
CA ASP A 324 -15.44 -13.97 -1.95
C ASP A 324 -16.04 -12.63 -1.50
N LYS A 325 -17.32 -12.42 -1.83
CA LYS A 325 -18.01 -11.15 -1.54
C LYS A 325 -18.28 -10.93 -0.06
N TYR A 326 -18.55 -12.00 0.70
CA TYR A 326 -18.83 -11.92 2.14
C TYR A 326 -17.53 -11.68 2.93
N ILE A 327 -16.46 -12.39 2.58
CA ILE A 327 -15.13 -12.11 3.13
C ILE A 327 -14.73 -10.67 2.85
N MET A 328 -15.01 -10.12 1.65
CA MET A 328 -14.72 -8.72 1.35
C MET A 328 -15.52 -7.72 2.18
N VAL A 329 -16.70 -8.07 2.70
CA VAL A 329 -17.39 -7.22 3.67
C VAL A 329 -16.56 -7.14 4.96
N LEU A 330 -16.11 -8.26 5.49
CA LEU A 330 -15.27 -8.32 6.68
C LEU A 330 -13.93 -7.58 6.48
N VAL A 331 -13.26 -7.79 5.35
CA VAL A 331 -12.01 -7.08 5.03
C VAL A 331 -12.21 -5.56 5.02
N ARG A 332 -13.32 -5.06 4.48
CA ARG A 332 -13.63 -3.62 4.50
C ARG A 332 -13.88 -3.10 5.91
N ARG A 333 -14.60 -3.86 6.75
CA ARG A 333 -14.81 -3.52 8.17
C ARG A 333 -13.48 -3.44 8.92
N LEU A 334 -12.63 -4.47 8.77
CA LEU A 334 -11.28 -4.51 9.35
C LEU A 334 -10.49 -3.26 8.97
N VAL A 335 -10.44 -2.98 7.67
CA VAL A 335 -9.72 -1.82 7.13
C VAL A 335 -10.27 -0.51 7.69
N LEU A 336 -11.60 -0.35 7.77
CA LEU A 336 -12.22 0.85 8.35
C LEU A 336 -11.91 1.01 9.84
N ALA A 337 -11.94 -0.08 10.61
CA ALA A 337 -11.57 -0.08 12.03
C ALA A 337 -10.10 0.33 12.22
N CYS A 338 -9.20 -0.24 11.42
CA CYS A 338 -7.78 0.12 11.40
C CYS A 338 -7.56 1.60 11.08
N MET A 339 -8.28 2.12 10.09
CA MET A 339 -8.12 3.51 9.68
C MET A 339 -8.66 4.51 10.71
N LYS A 340 -9.83 4.23 11.28
CA LYS A 340 -10.43 5.10 12.33
C LYS A 340 -9.46 5.31 13.49
N ASN A 341 -8.65 4.30 13.81
CA ASN A 341 -7.78 4.29 14.98
C ASN A 341 -6.28 4.36 14.61
N ASN A 342 -5.95 4.62 13.35
CA ASN A 342 -4.56 4.62 12.84
C ASN A 342 -3.78 3.37 13.26
N ILE A 343 -4.39 2.18 13.07
CA ILE A 343 -3.80 0.89 13.41
C ILE A 343 -3.16 0.29 12.17
N LEU A 344 -1.91 -0.15 12.28
CA LEU A 344 -1.27 -0.99 11.27
C LEU A 344 -1.44 -2.47 11.68
N VAL A 345 -2.01 -3.26 10.78
CA VAL A 345 -2.18 -4.70 11.02
C VAL A 345 -1.33 -5.52 10.07
N ARG A 346 -0.79 -6.61 10.60
CA ARG A 346 -0.19 -7.69 9.85
C ARG A 346 -0.71 -9.01 10.41
N ALA A 347 -1.04 -9.95 9.56
CA ALA A 347 -1.41 -11.29 10.01
C ALA A 347 -0.21 -12.23 9.94
N ALA A 348 -0.11 -13.12 10.93
CA ALA A 348 0.88 -14.19 11.01
C ALA A 348 0.20 -15.53 11.32
N HIS A 349 0.69 -16.58 10.67
CA HIS A 349 0.23 -17.93 10.96
C HIS A 349 0.77 -18.42 12.30
N ILE A 350 -0.07 -19.11 13.07
CA ILE A 350 0.28 -19.80 14.30
C ILE A 350 -0.22 -21.25 14.21
N PRO A 351 0.58 -22.26 14.59
CA PRO A 351 0.07 -23.63 14.66
C PRO A 351 -1.10 -23.74 15.63
N GLY A 352 -2.17 -24.46 15.25
CA GLY A 352 -3.39 -24.58 16.08
C GLY A 352 -3.13 -25.08 17.50
N LYS A 353 -2.11 -25.96 17.71
CA LYS A 353 -1.69 -26.40 19.04
C LYS A 353 -1.14 -25.28 19.94
N ALA A 354 -0.67 -24.18 19.36
CA ALA A 354 -0.18 -23.01 20.10
C ALA A 354 -1.29 -21.95 20.33
N ASN A 355 -2.47 -22.10 19.70
CA ASN A 355 -3.63 -21.19 19.81
C ASN A 355 -4.64 -21.67 20.88
N THR A 356 -4.17 -22.25 21.98
CA THR A 356 -4.98 -22.99 22.98
C THR A 356 -6.07 -22.13 23.61
N LEU A 357 -5.76 -20.93 24.11
CA LEU A 357 -6.75 -20.10 24.80
C LEU A 357 -7.87 -19.60 23.87
N PRO A 358 -7.58 -19.07 22.65
CA PRO A 358 -8.62 -18.75 21.69
C PRO A 358 -9.47 -19.95 21.26
N ASP A 359 -8.90 -21.16 21.09
CA ASP A 359 -9.64 -22.40 20.78
C ASP A 359 -10.63 -22.75 21.91
N LEU A 360 -10.23 -22.59 23.17
CA LEU A 360 -11.17 -22.78 24.29
C LEU A 360 -12.29 -21.74 24.30
N LEU A 361 -12.00 -20.48 23.95
CA LEU A 361 -13.02 -19.41 23.81
C LEU A 361 -14.02 -19.73 22.70
N SER A 362 -13.53 -20.12 21.53
CA SER A 362 -14.38 -20.46 20.38
C SER A 362 -15.29 -21.65 20.66
N ARG A 363 -14.87 -22.57 21.53
CA ARG A 363 -15.64 -23.74 22.00
C ARG A 363 -16.47 -23.46 23.25
N LEU A 364 -16.51 -22.21 23.73
CA LEU A 364 -17.28 -21.77 24.90
C LEU A 364 -16.91 -22.47 26.22
N GLN A 365 -15.66 -22.92 26.36
CA GLN A 365 -15.15 -23.64 27.55
C GLN A 365 -14.57 -22.65 28.58
N ILE A 366 -15.38 -21.74 29.05
CA ILE A 366 -14.98 -20.61 29.89
C ILE A 366 -14.36 -21.03 31.23
N ASP A 367 -14.87 -22.07 31.88
CA ASP A 367 -14.35 -22.58 33.15
C ASP A 367 -12.89 -23.04 33.04
N LYS A 368 -12.55 -23.68 31.90
CA LYS A 368 -11.17 -24.13 31.64
C LYS A 368 -10.22 -22.94 31.43
N ILE A 369 -10.68 -21.87 30.81
CA ILE A 369 -9.88 -20.68 30.57
C ILE A 369 -9.53 -20.01 31.88
N ARG A 370 -10.51 -19.85 32.79
CA ARG A 370 -10.27 -19.27 34.12
C ARG A 370 -9.30 -20.09 34.96
N ALA A 371 -9.30 -21.41 34.80
CA ALA A 371 -8.35 -22.28 35.44
C ALA A 371 -6.90 -22.20 34.89
N LEU A 372 -6.78 -21.91 33.58
CA LEU A 372 -5.49 -21.88 32.88
C LEU A 372 -4.80 -20.51 32.89
N SER A 373 -5.55 -19.43 33.01
CA SER A 373 -5.02 -18.06 32.91
C SER A 373 -5.57 -17.16 34.01
N THR A 374 -4.73 -16.84 34.99
CA THR A 374 -5.01 -15.86 36.04
C THR A 374 -4.69 -14.42 35.63
N ALA A 375 -4.12 -14.21 34.43
CA ALA A 375 -3.72 -12.89 33.93
C ALA A 375 -4.78 -12.23 33.05
N MET A 376 -5.92 -12.88 32.83
CA MET A 376 -7.03 -12.31 32.05
C MET A 376 -7.93 -11.46 32.93
N ASP A 377 -8.58 -10.46 32.32
CA ASP A 377 -9.57 -9.63 33.00
C ASP A 377 -10.69 -10.50 33.59
N ASP A 378 -11.22 -10.11 34.75
CA ASP A 378 -12.28 -10.87 35.44
C ASP A 378 -13.56 -11.02 34.59
N MET A 379 -13.84 -10.03 33.75
CA MET A 379 -15.00 -10.02 32.87
C MET A 379 -14.59 -9.90 31.40
N PRO A 380 -15.26 -10.64 30.50
CA PRO A 380 -15.04 -10.49 29.06
C PRO A 380 -15.50 -9.12 28.57
N SER A 381 -14.83 -8.61 27.54
CA SER A 381 -15.30 -7.43 26.81
C SER A 381 -16.65 -7.73 26.14
N VAL A 382 -17.59 -6.80 26.26
CA VAL A 382 -18.93 -6.95 25.66
C VAL A 382 -18.82 -6.83 24.14
N VAL A 383 -19.41 -7.77 23.41
CA VAL A 383 -19.57 -7.70 21.95
C VAL A 383 -20.88 -6.98 21.64
N PRO A 384 -20.85 -5.75 21.09
CA PRO A 384 -22.07 -5.01 20.76
C PRO A 384 -22.88 -5.73 19.66
N GLU A 385 -24.21 -5.85 19.84
CA GLU A 385 -25.08 -6.57 18.89
C GLU A 385 -25.00 -6.01 17.46
N HIS A 386 -24.91 -4.69 17.31
CA HIS A 386 -24.82 -4.07 15.98
C HIS A 386 -23.55 -4.46 15.19
N LEU A 387 -22.50 -4.97 15.85
CA LEU A 387 -21.30 -5.49 15.18
C LEU A 387 -21.49 -6.91 14.64
N LEU A 388 -22.54 -7.61 15.07
CA LEU A 388 -22.87 -8.95 14.60
C LEU A 388 -23.65 -8.93 13.27
N GLU A 389 -24.11 -7.78 12.83
CA GLU A 389 -24.73 -7.59 11.51
C GLU A 389 -23.70 -7.41 10.41
N ILE A 390 -23.99 -7.95 9.19
CA ILE A 390 -23.06 -7.94 8.05
C ILE A 390 -23.70 -7.30 6.82
#